data_556754fe17f68bac7801c696cd9d040b
#
_entry.id   556754fe17f68bac7801c696cd9d040b
#
_cell.length_a   1.000
_cell.length_b   1.000
_cell.length_c   1.000
_cell.angle_alpha   90.00
_cell.angle_beta   90.00
_cell.angle_gamma   90.00
#
_symmetry.space_group_name_H-M   'P 1'
#
loop_
_entity.id
_entity.type
_entity.pdbx_description
1 polymer ?
#
loop_
_entity_poly.entity_id
_entity_poly.type
_entity_poly.pdbx_seq_one_letter_code
_entity_poly.pdbx_strand_id
1 'polypeptide(L)'
;MVQDYPNFLSLSEINLIKDGVYDLKQYWKHSSQYKNSHLLQYKNTPIIEVLKDQYKAEYLLGDALYRLEGHKEDITLGTQFALLEKFYWLYTKTINKITEITSIESELEPDLTIPGFHVYTSHPQPFNEFKYHTDVSIIDYYPNLDINKIYSFVSLIESKGTTPYLDYKDGKKEYELGTLHIWEAKLSHRIGGFELKEGDSRITFQGHYYYDSETKTNKLFF
;
A
#
# COMPACT_ATOMS: atom_id res chain seq x y z
N MET A 1 -7.81 11.46 -11.84
CA MET A 1 -9.08 10.66 -11.85
C MET A 1 -8.73 9.26 -11.43
N VAL A 2 -9.59 8.59 -10.62
CA VAL A 2 -9.40 7.17 -10.24
C VAL A 2 -9.89 6.29 -11.38
N GLN A 3 -9.09 5.30 -11.77
CA GLN A 3 -9.42 4.30 -12.79
C GLN A 3 -9.65 2.95 -12.11
N ASP A 4 -10.64 2.20 -12.59
CA ASP A 4 -11.03 0.92 -12.04
C ASP A 4 -10.78 -0.20 -13.04
N TYR A 5 -10.23 -1.28 -12.54
CA TYR A 5 -10.03 -2.52 -13.31
C TYR A 5 -10.71 -3.67 -12.56
N PRO A 6 -12.02 -3.88 -12.84
CA PRO A 6 -12.81 -4.91 -12.17
C PRO A 6 -12.30 -6.31 -12.53
N ASN A 7 -12.58 -7.27 -11.64
CA ASN A 7 -12.14 -8.66 -11.80
C ASN A 7 -10.61 -8.84 -11.90
N PHE A 8 -9.85 -7.89 -11.34
CA PHE A 8 -8.39 -8.08 -11.22
C PHE A 8 -8.07 -9.32 -10.41
N LEU A 9 -8.82 -9.58 -9.34
CA LEU A 9 -8.73 -10.81 -8.54
C LEU A 9 -10.07 -11.53 -8.53
N SER A 10 -10.05 -12.84 -8.76
CA SER A 10 -11.19 -13.73 -8.56
C SER A 10 -11.42 -14.00 -7.07
N LEU A 11 -12.61 -14.48 -6.69
CA LEU A 11 -12.92 -14.86 -5.30
C LEU A 11 -11.97 -15.94 -4.76
N SER A 12 -11.54 -16.89 -5.59
CA SER A 12 -10.57 -17.90 -5.18
C SER A 12 -9.19 -17.31 -4.88
N GLU A 13 -8.73 -16.37 -5.70
CA GLU A 13 -7.48 -15.65 -5.47
C GLU A 13 -7.54 -14.77 -4.23
N ILE A 14 -8.66 -14.09 -4.01
CA ILE A 14 -8.89 -13.28 -2.79
C ILE A 14 -8.79 -14.16 -1.54
N ASN A 15 -9.43 -15.33 -1.52
CA ASN A 15 -9.33 -16.23 -0.40
C ASN A 15 -7.91 -16.74 -0.19
N LEU A 16 -7.22 -17.09 -1.27
CA LEU A 16 -5.81 -17.51 -1.21
C LEU A 16 -4.90 -16.40 -0.65
N ILE A 17 -5.12 -15.14 -1.07
CA ILE A 17 -4.39 -13.99 -0.53
C ILE A 17 -4.69 -13.82 0.95
N LYS A 18 -5.96 -13.84 1.33
CA LYS A 18 -6.38 -13.66 2.72
C LYS A 18 -5.71 -14.70 3.64
N ASP A 19 -5.81 -15.98 3.27
CA ASP A 19 -5.20 -17.06 4.03
C ASP A 19 -3.67 -16.86 4.13
N GLY A 20 -3.01 -16.50 3.01
CA GLY A 20 -1.60 -16.21 2.99
C GLY A 20 -1.18 -15.02 3.86
N VAL A 21 -1.99 -13.96 3.92
CA VAL A 21 -1.75 -12.81 4.80
C VAL A 21 -1.81 -13.24 6.25
N TYR A 22 -2.80 -14.05 6.64
CA TYR A 22 -2.89 -14.57 8.02
C TYR A 22 -1.79 -15.57 8.36
N ASP A 23 -1.34 -16.41 7.42
CA ASP A 23 -0.18 -17.31 7.61
C ASP A 23 1.10 -16.51 7.92
N LEU A 24 1.23 -15.32 7.37
CA LEU A 24 2.37 -14.42 7.59
C LEU A 24 2.19 -13.48 8.80
N LYS A 25 1.22 -13.74 9.69
CA LYS A 25 0.93 -12.86 10.84
C LYS A 25 2.14 -12.59 11.73
N GLN A 26 3.08 -13.48 11.80
CA GLN A 26 4.33 -13.31 12.56
C GLN A 26 5.21 -12.16 12.03
N TYR A 27 5.04 -11.79 10.76
CA TYR A 27 5.75 -10.68 10.12
C TYR A 27 4.99 -9.36 10.16
N TRP A 28 3.76 -9.34 10.70
CA TRP A 28 3.01 -8.10 10.79
C TRP A 28 3.69 -7.13 11.75
N LYS A 29 3.86 -5.91 11.31
CA LYS A 29 4.44 -4.85 12.11
C LYS A 29 3.38 -3.80 12.42
N HIS A 30 3.25 -3.45 13.68
CA HIS A 30 2.38 -2.34 14.07
C HIS A 30 2.94 -1.03 13.52
N SER A 31 2.04 -0.11 13.10
CA SER A 31 2.41 1.20 12.55
C SER A 31 3.43 1.96 13.40
N SER A 32 3.40 1.80 14.72
CA SER A 32 4.37 2.43 15.62
C SER A 32 5.81 1.90 15.47
N GLN A 33 6.01 0.73 14.88
CA GLN A 33 7.34 0.15 14.65
C GLN A 33 8.06 0.78 13.47
N TYR A 34 7.30 1.46 12.60
CA TYR A 34 7.85 2.23 11.47
C TYR A 34 8.16 3.69 11.80
N LYS A 35 8.17 4.08 13.11
CA LYS A 35 8.40 5.46 13.55
C LYS A 35 9.66 6.12 13.01
N ASN A 36 10.67 5.32 12.70
CA ASN A 36 11.94 5.78 12.16
C ASN A 36 12.05 5.56 10.65
N SER A 37 11.03 4.98 10.02
CA SER A 37 11.02 4.86 8.57
C SER A 37 10.52 6.17 7.96
N HIS A 38 11.25 6.73 7.01
CA HIS A 38 10.87 7.97 6.32
C HIS A 38 9.54 7.87 5.56
N LEU A 39 9.09 6.66 5.26
CA LEU A 39 7.76 6.39 4.70
C LEU A 39 6.62 6.97 5.52
N LEU A 40 6.83 7.18 6.83
CA LEU A 40 5.83 7.68 7.75
C LEU A 40 6.15 9.06 8.33
N GLN A 41 7.30 9.66 7.96
CA GLN A 41 7.65 11.01 8.33
C GLN A 41 7.22 12.00 7.24
N TYR A 42 5.94 12.27 7.15
CA TYR A 42 5.50 13.51 6.53
C TYR A 42 6.05 14.69 7.34
N LYS A 43 6.69 15.64 6.66
CA LYS A 43 7.16 16.90 7.25
C LYS A 43 6.16 17.42 8.27
N ASN A 44 6.51 17.36 9.55
CA ASN A 44 5.86 18.00 10.70
C ASN A 44 4.53 17.41 11.23
N THR A 45 4.08 16.23 10.80
CA THR A 45 2.98 15.59 11.52
C THR A 45 3.20 14.08 11.52
N PRO A 46 3.61 13.47 12.63
CA PRO A 46 3.70 12.03 12.71
C PRO A 46 2.29 11.43 12.59
N ILE A 47 1.95 10.92 11.42
CA ILE A 47 0.74 10.12 11.21
C ILE A 47 0.61 9.06 12.31
N ILE A 48 1.74 8.57 12.79
CA ILE A 48 1.85 7.57 13.85
C ILE A 48 1.40 8.08 15.22
N GLU A 49 1.57 9.36 15.56
CA GLU A 49 1.07 9.85 16.86
C GLU A 49 -0.45 9.88 16.91
N VAL A 50 -1.10 10.13 15.78
CA VAL A 50 -2.56 10.05 15.66
C VAL A 50 -3.02 8.59 15.72
N LEU A 51 -2.21 7.64 15.25
CA LEU A 51 -2.55 6.21 15.22
C LEU A 51 -2.23 5.48 16.53
N LYS A 52 -1.39 6.05 17.41
CA LYS A 52 -0.91 5.39 18.62
C LYS A 52 -1.99 4.95 19.60
N ASP A 53 -3.07 5.70 19.67
CA ASP A 53 -4.06 5.53 20.71
C ASP A 53 -5.44 5.11 20.19
N GLN A 54 -5.63 4.99 18.88
CA GLN A 54 -6.97 4.89 18.30
C GLN A 54 -7.27 3.62 17.48
N TYR A 55 -6.29 2.88 16.96
CA TYR A 55 -6.48 1.53 16.42
C TYR A 55 -5.20 0.75 16.20
N LYS A 56 -5.43 -0.52 16.00
CA LYS A 56 -4.42 -1.48 15.63
C LYS A 56 -4.36 -1.58 14.11
N ALA A 57 -3.57 -0.71 13.48
CA ALA A 57 -3.18 -0.91 12.10
C ALA A 57 -1.92 -1.78 12.09
N GLU A 58 -2.00 -2.88 11.41
CA GLU A 58 -0.87 -3.80 11.21
C GLU A 58 -0.54 -3.81 9.72
N TYR A 59 0.75 -3.82 9.40
CA TYR A 59 1.24 -3.81 8.05
C TYR A 59 2.04 -5.07 7.79
N LEU A 60 1.75 -5.74 6.69
CA LEU A 60 2.59 -6.74 6.10
C LEU A 60 3.23 -6.13 4.86
N LEU A 61 4.32 -5.44 5.10
CA LEU A 61 5.12 -4.78 4.08
C LEU A 61 6.46 -5.49 3.96
N GLY A 62 7.07 -5.43 2.78
CA GLY A 62 8.47 -5.75 2.62
C GLY A 62 9.31 -4.86 3.55
N ASP A 63 10.49 -5.33 3.90
CA ASP A 63 11.42 -4.50 4.65
C ASP A 63 11.83 -3.31 3.78
N ALA A 64 11.74 -2.11 4.34
CA ALA A 64 12.12 -0.91 3.62
C ALA A 64 13.61 -0.95 3.34
N LEU A 65 13.98 -1.02 2.08
CA LEU A 65 15.36 -0.88 1.62
C LEU A 65 15.82 0.58 1.62
N TYR A 66 15.04 1.49 2.20
CA TYR A 66 15.44 2.88 2.37
C TYR A 66 16.71 2.93 3.22
N ARG A 67 17.80 2.98 2.53
CA ARG A 67 19.10 3.27 3.11
C ARG A 67 19.16 4.75 3.40
N LEU A 68 18.70 5.13 4.56
CA LEU A 68 19.24 6.32 5.15
C LEU A 68 20.72 6.08 5.39
N GLU A 69 21.54 7.02 4.98
CA GLU A 69 22.94 7.05 5.38
C GLU A 69 23.00 6.91 6.91
N GLY A 70 23.54 5.80 7.38
CA GLY A 70 23.72 5.48 8.80
C GLY A 70 22.92 4.31 9.36
N HIS A 71 21.93 3.75 8.67
CA HIS A 71 21.13 2.63 9.18
C HIS A 71 21.25 1.36 8.31
N LYS A 72 22.45 1.02 7.92
CA LYS A 72 22.72 -0.14 7.05
C LYS A 72 22.55 -1.51 7.72
N GLU A 73 22.30 -1.58 9.04
CA GLU A 73 22.52 -2.81 9.80
C GLU A 73 21.23 -3.55 10.20
N ASP A 74 20.04 -2.96 10.07
CA ASP A 74 18.81 -3.55 10.59
C ASP A 74 17.80 -4.00 9.52
N ILE A 75 18.23 -4.19 8.28
CA ILE A 75 17.33 -4.68 7.22
C ILE A 75 17.24 -6.19 7.32
N THR A 76 16.28 -6.69 8.07
CA THR A 76 15.88 -8.08 7.94
C THR A 76 15.12 -8.24 6.62
N LEU A 77 15.77 -8.76 5.59
CA LEU A 77 15.14 -9.11 4.31
C LEU A 77 14.04 -10.19 4.47
N GLY A 78 13.81 -10.64 5.70
CA GLY A 78 12.94 -11.76 6.01
C GLY A 78 11.49 -11.56 5.57
N THR A 79 10.91 -10.38 5.82
CA THR A 79 9.51 -10.10 5.45
C THR A 79 9.35 -10.01 3.94
N GLN A 80 10.28 -9.36 3.25
CA GLN A 80 10.25 -9.24 1.79
C GLN A 80 10.37 -10.59 1.10
N PHE A 81 11.27 -11.46 1.58
CA PHE A 81 11.38 -12.83 1.08
C PHE A 81 10.11 -13.64 1.33
N ALA A 82 9.53 -13.56 2.53
CA ALA A 82 8.29 -14.25 2.87
C ALA A 82 7.12 -13.78 1.96
N LEU A 83 7.04 -12.49 1.68
CA LEU A 83 6.05 -11.94 0.75
C LEU A 83 6.28 -12.44 -0.67
N LEU A 84 7.52 -12.40 -1.17
CA LEU A 84 7.85 -12.88 -2.51
C LEU A 84 7.58 -14.38 -2.63
N GLU A 85 7.97 -15.19 -1.66
CA GLU A 85 7.72 -16.62 -1.67
C GLU A 85 6.21 -16.93 -1.70
N LYS A 86 5.44 -16.27 -0.83
CA LYS A 86 4.00 -16.54 -0.68
C LYS A 86 3.16 -15.98 -1.81
N PHE A 87 3.53 -14.80 -2.34
CA PHE A 87 2.71 -14.01 -3.26
C PHE A 87 3.38 -13.70 -4.60
N TYR A 88 4.38 -14.47 -5.00
CA TYR A 88 5.07 -14.26 -6.30
C TYR A 88 4.09 -14.15 -7.46
N TRP A 89 3.07 -15.00 -7.48
CA TRP A 89 2.03 -14.98 -8.50
C TRP A 89 1.21 -13.67 -8.50
N LEU A 90 0.95 -13.08 -7.33
CA LEU A 90 0.23 -11.82 -7.20
C LEU A 90 1.08 -10.65 -7.74
N TYR A 91 2.36 -10.63 -7.40
CA TYR A 91 3.29 -9.64 -7.95
C TYR A 91 3.38 -9.75 -9.47
N THR A 92 3.54 -10.97 -10.00
CA THR A 92 3.56 -11.22 -11.45
C THR A 92 2.26 -10.74 -12.11
N LYS A 93 1.12 -11.04 -11.51
CA LYS A 93 -0.19 -10.59 -12.00
C LYS A 93 -0.32 -9.06 -11.99
N THR A 94 0.17 -8.41 -10.95
CA THR A 94 0.15 -6.94 -10.82
C THR A 94 1.05 -6.29 -11.86
N ILE A 95 2.27 -6.79 -12.01
CA ILE A 95 3.23 -6.35 -13.03
C ILE A 95 2.61 -6.46 -14.42
N ASN A 96 2.06 -7.63 -14.77
CA ASN A 96 1.43 -7.85 -16.06
C ASN A 96 0.23 -6.92 -16.29
N LYS A 97 -0.56 -6.66 -15.24
CA LYS A 97 -1.71 -5.76 -15.34
C LYS A 97 -1.29 -4.31 -15.57
N ILE A 98 -0.26 -3.83 -14.88
CA ILE A 98 0.27 -2.47 -15.08
C ILE A 98 0.92 -2.36 -16.47
N THR A 99 1.65 -3.39 -16.91
CA THR A 99 2.19 -3.45 -18.29
C THR A 99 1.06 -3.38 -19.34
N GLU A 100 -0.03 -4.14 -19.16
CA GLU A 100 -1.19 -4.10 -20.03
C GLU A 100 -1.81 -2.68 -20.12
N ILE A 101 -2.01 -2.04 -18.95
CA ILE A 101 -2.66 -0.74 -18.84
C ILE A 101 -1.81 0.37 -19.46
N THR A 102 -0.51 0.33 -19.22
CA THR A 102 0.42 1.40 -19.63
C THR A 102 1.05 1.15 -20.99
N SER A 103 1.01 -0.08 -21.50
CA SER A 103 1.79 -0.56 -22.65
C SER A 103 3.32 -0.39 -22.47
N ILE A 104 3.77 -0.34 -21.22
CA ILE A 104 5.17 -0.18 -20.83
C ILE A 104 5.53 -1.37 -19.94
N GLU A 105 6.66 -2.02 -20.23
CA GLU A 105 7.18 -3.11 -19.40
C GLU A 105 7.28 -2.65 -17.93
N SER A 106 6.92 -3.53 -17.02
CA SER A 106 6.87 -3.21 -15.60
C SER A 106 7.62 -4.26 -14.79
N GLU A 107 8.23 -3.85 -13.68
CA GLU A 107 8.99 -4.72 -12.78
C GLU A 107 8.95 -4.19 -11.34
N LEU A 108 9.35 -5.01 -10.37
CA LEU A 108 9.54 -4.54 -9.00
C LEU A 108 10.80 -3.66 -8.92
N GLU A 109 10.72 -2.57 -8.15
CA GLU A 109 11.89 -1.75 -7.86
C GLU A 109 12.78 -2.48 -6.83
N PRO A 110 14.02 -2.85 -7.20
CA PRO A 110 14.87 -3.67 -6.33
C PRO A 110 15.40 -2.93 -5.10
N ASP A 111 15.47 -1.61 -5.18
CA ASP A 111 16.03 -0.76 -4.13
C ASP A 111 14.99 -0.22 -3.14
N LEU A 112 13.72 -0.51 -3.37
CA LEU A 112 12.60 -0.08 -2.53
C LEU A 112 11.83 -1.27 -1.94
N THR A 113 10.98 -0.96 -0.96
CA THR A 113 10.01 -1.92 -0.43
C THR A 113 9.04 -2.34 -1.53
N ILE A 114 8.79 -3.63 -1.65
CA ILE A 114 7.78 -4.14 -2.61
C ILE A 114 6.36 -3.83 -2.14
N PRO A 115 5.37 -3.78 -3.03
CA PRO A 115 3.96 -3.65 -2.67
C PRO A 115 3.54 -4.65 -1.59
N GLY A 116 2.66 -4.24 -0.70
CA GLY A 116 2.33 -5.06 0.47
C GLY A 116 0.88 -4.91 0.94
N PHE A 117 0.64 -5.32 2.18
CA PHE A 117 -0.71 -5.37 2.73
C PHE A 117 -0.87 -4.42 3.91
N HIS A 118 -1.97 -3.65 3.90
CA HIS A 118 -2.46 -2.99 5.09
C HIS A 118 -3.57 -3.80 5.72
N VAL A 119 -3.37 -4.16 6.99
CA VAL A 119 -4.31 -4.96 7.78
C VAL A 119 -4.83 -4.11 8.92
N TYR A 120 -6.11 -3.84 8.91
CA TYR A 120 -6.80 -3.09 9.97
C TYR A 120 -7.74 -4.03 10.71
N THR A 121 -7.62 -4.06 12.03
CA THR A 121 -8.53 -4.79 12.91
C THR A 121 -9.24 -3.83 13.85
N SER A 122 -10.39 -4.21 14.35
CA SER A 122 -11.21 -3.38 15.22
C SER A 122 -10.47 -2.90 16.48
N HIS A 123 -10.74 -1.66 16.87
CA HIS A 123 -10.29 -1.09 18.13
C HIS A 123 -11.49 -0.44 18.86
N PRO A 124 -11.55 -0.48 20.20
CA PRO A 124 -12.70 0.01 20.96
C PRO A 124 -12.89 1.53 20.95
N GLN A 125 -12.00 2.31 20.35
CA GLN A 125 -12.14 3.78 20.33
C GLN A 125 -12.53 4.30 18.93
N PRO A 126 -13.33 5.39 18.86
CA PRO A 126 -13.73 5.97 17.59
C PRO A 126 -12.52 6.52 16.82
N PHE A 127 -12.55 6.30 15.53
CA PHE A 127 -11.52 6.72 14.59
C PHE A 127 -11.62 8.22 14.27
N ASN A 128 -10.50 8.91 14.32
CA ASN A 128 -10.39 10.22 13.68
C ASN A 128 -10.03 10.01 12.19
N GLU A 129 -10.76 10.70 11.32
CA GLU A 129 -10.57 10.60 9.87
C GLU A 129 -9.10 10.83 9.45
N PHE A 130 -8.61 10.05 8.49
CA PHE A 130 -7.32 10.32 7.87
C PHE A 130 -7.30 11.73 7.28
N LYS A 131 -6.18 12.42 7.42
CA LYS A 131 -5.99 13.71 6.77
C LYS A 131 -5.79 13.50 5.26
N TYR A 132 -6.21 14.49 4.49
CA TYR A 132 -5.88 14.53 3.07
C TYR A 132 -4.36 14.58 2.88
N HIS A 133 -3.86 13.74 1.99
CA HIS A 133 -2.45 13.63 1.64
C HIS A 133 -2.29 13.28 0.15
N THR A 134 -1.05 13.26 -0.30
CA THR A 134 -0.62 12.78 -1.61
C THR A 134 0.48 11.73 -1.43
N ASP A 135 0.59 10.79 -2.37
CA ASP A 135 1.53 9.66 -2.27
C ASP A 135 2.84 9.91 -3.04
N VAL A 136 3.35 11.12 -2.96
CA VAL A 136 4.50 11.55 -3.76
C VAL A 136 5.82 11.58 -3.00
N SER A 137 5.89 10.97 -1.81
CA SER A 137 7.08 10.99 -0.97
C SER A 137 8.34 10.40 -1.62
N ILE A 138 8.17 9.56 -2.64
CA ILE A 138 9.27 8.99 -3.43
C ILE A 138 10.19 10.07 -4.04
N ILE A 139 9.68 11.26 -4.34
CA ILE A 139 10.49 12.36 -4.89
C ILE A 139 11.54 12.89 -3.91
N ASP A 140 11.38 12.65 -2.61
CA ASP A 140 12.38 13.00 -1.61
C ASP A 140 13.66 12.15 -1.75
N TYR A 141 13.54 10.96 -2.37
CA TYR A 141 14.64 10.03 -2.64
C TYR A 141 15.11 10.09 -4.10
N TYR A 142 14.20 10.27 -5.02
CA TYR A 142 14.45 10.38 -6.45
C TYR A 142 13.94 11.73 -6.98
N PRO A 143 14.65 12.84 -6.70
CA PRO A 143 14.16 14.19 -6.98
C PRO A 143 13.96 14.49 -8.47
N ASN A 144 14.52 13.68 -9.34
CA ASN A 144 14.40 13.82 -10.80
C ASN A 144 13.17 13.09 -11.38
N LEU A 145 12.39 12.38 -10.56
CA LEU A 145 11.18 11.73 -11.05
C LEU A 145 10.11 12.75 -11.45
N ASP A 146 9.47 12.48 -12.57
CA ASP A 146 8.31 13.26 -12.98
C ASP A 146 7.10 12.88 -12.13
N ILE A 147 6.67 13.79 -11.25
CA ILE A 147 5.51 13.60 -10.36
C ILE A 147 4.22 13.23 -11.11
N ASN A 148 4.12 13.59 -12.39
CA ASN A 148 2.96 13.25 -13.21
C ASN A 148 2.98 11.80 -13.72
N LYS A 149 4.07 11.10 -13.48
CA LYS A 149 4.29 9.70 -13.85
C LYS A 149 4.40 8.76 -12.66
N ILE A 150 3.93 9.22 -11.49
CA ILE A 150 3.84 8.42 -10.26
C ILE A 150 2.36 8.11 -10.02
N TYR A 151 2.07 6.85 -9.75
CA TYR A 151 0.71 6.34 -9.55
C TYR A 151 0.66 5.50 -8.29
N SER A 152 -0.50 5.53 -7.64
CA SER A 152 -0.85 4.65 -6.52
C SER A 152 -1.87 3.64 -6.99
N PHE A 153 -1.81 2.45 -6.42
CA PHE A 153 -2.82 1.42 -6.65
C PHE A 153 -3.24 0.72 -5.37
N VAL A 154 -4.49 0.25 -5.34
CA VAL A 154 -5.03 -0.54 -4.25
C VAL A 154 -6.01 -1.59 -4.77
N SER A 155 -6.02 -2.75 -4.14
CA SER A 155 -7.07 -3.76 -4.29
C SER A 155 -7.58 -4.18 -2.93
N LEU A 156 -8.91 -4.20 -2.75
CA LEU A 156 -9.54 -4.67 -1.53
C LEU A 156 -9.56 -6.19 -1.50
N ILE A 157 -9.02 -6.77 -0.44
CA ILE A 157 -8.94 -8.23 -0.20
C ILE A 157 -10.00 -8.70 0.81
N GLU A 158 -10.20 -7.93 1.86
CA GLU A 158 -11.21 -8.22 2.87
C GLU A 158 -11.80 -6.91 3.40
N SER A 159 -13.10 -6.92 3.63
CA SER A 159 -13.79 -5.92 4.42
C SER A 159 -14.94 -6.55 5.18
N LYS A 160 -14.89 -6.46 6.51
CA LYS A 160 -15.99 -6.80 7.40
C LYS A 160 -16.42 -5.55 8.15
N GLY A 161 -17.71 -5.27 8.15
CA GLY A 161 -18.33 -4.23 8.95
C GLY A 161 -18.48 -2.87 8.26
N THR A 162 -17.57 -2.47 7.37
CA THR A 162 -17.65 -1.17 6.69
C THR A 162 -17.27 -1.28 5.21
N THR A 163 -17.74 -0.33 4.41
CA THR A 163 -17.30 -0.18 3.02
C THR A 163 -16.18 0.86 2.97
N PRO A 164 -14.93 0.45 2.71
CA PRO A 164 -13.82 1.39 2.59
C PRO A 164 -13.93 2.19 1.28
N TYR A 165 -13.45 3.42 1.31
CA TYR A 165 -13.49 4.29 0.16
C TYR A 165 -12.30 5.25 0.12
N LEU A 166 -11.95 5.69 -1.08
CA LEU A 166 -11.09 6.83 -1.35
C LEU A 166 -11.96 8.08 -1.43
N ASP A 167 -11.67 9.07 -0.60
CA ASP A 167 -12.31 10.39 -0.63
C ASP A 167 -11.31 11.39 -1.21
N TYR A 168 -11.67 12.10 -2.26
CA TYR A 168 -10.83 13.09 -2.93
C TYR A 168 -11.69 14.31 -3.33
N LYS A 169 -11.04 15.44 -3.59
CA LYS A 169 -11.70 16.74 -3.77
C LYS A 169 -12.94 16.70 -4.70
N ASP A 170 -12.88 15.91 -5.76
CA ASP A 170 -13.91 15.91 -6.80
C ASP A 170 -14.86 14.70 -6.71
N GLY A 171 -14.77 13.92 -5.61
CA GLY A 171 -15.65 12.77 -5.42
C GLY A 171 -15.18 11.75 -4.37
N LYS A 172 -15.89 10.66 -4.36
CA LYS A 172 -15.67 9.52 -3.51
C LYS A 172 -15.69 8.24 -4.34
N LYS A 173 -14.73 7.35 -4.10
CA LYS A 173 -14.69 6.05 -4.76
C LYS A 173 -14.68 4.93 -3.72
N GLU A 174 -15.72 4.10 -3.71
CA GLU A 174 -15.77 2.90 -2.89
C GLU A 174 -14.82 1.83 -3.45
N TYR A 175 -14.16 1.11 -2.56
CA TYR A 175 -13.32 -0.01 -2.96
C TYR A 175 -14.18 -1.26 -3.14
N GLU A 176 -14.12 -1.82 -4.31
CA GLU A 176 -14.79 -3.06 -4.65
C GLU A 176 -13.82 -4.25 -4.48
N LEU A 177 -14.34 -5.34 -3.90
CA LEU A 177 -13.56 -6.55 -3.64
C LEU A 177 -12.94 -7.08 -4.93
N GLY A 178 -11.61 -7.26 -4.95
CA GLY A 178 -10.88 -7.79 -6.10
C GLY A 178 -10.75 -6.85 -7.30
N THR A 179 -11.24 -5.60 -7.20
CA THR A 179 -11.00 -4.56 -8.19
C THR A 179 -9.65 -3.90 -7.91
N LEU A 180 -8.88 -3.64 -8.96
CA LEU A 180 -7.67 -2.82 -8.87
C LEU A 180 -8.05 -1.38 -9.17
N HIS A 181 -7.86 -0.48 -8.22
CA HIS A 181 -8.04 0.96 -8.34
C HIS A 181 -6.69 1.62 -8.53
N ILE A 182 -6.55 2.50 -9.51
CA ILE A 182 -5.29 3.23 -9.81
C ILE A 182 -5.60 4.72 -9.92
N TRP A 183 -4.72 5.56 -9.37
CA TRP A 183 -4.80 7.02 -9.48
C TRP A 183 -3.42 7.65 -9.52
N GLU A 184 -3.33 8.88 -10.02
CA GLU A 184 -2.11 9.66 -9.97
C GLU A 184 -1.72 9.94 -8.51
N ALA A 185 -0.50 9.62 -8.10
CA ALA A 185 -0.05 9.77 -6.72
C ALA A 185 -0.15 11.19 -6.16
N LYS A 186 -0.16 12.20 -7.05
CA LYS A 186 -0.39 13.62 -6.70
C LYS A 186 -1.84 13.95 -6.35
N LEU A 187 -2.80 13.04 -6.59
CA LEU A 187 -4.20 13.26 -6.21
C LEU A 187 -4.30 13.40 -4.68
N SER A 188 -4.75 14.57 -4.23
CA SER A 188 -5.00 14.76 -2.80
C SER A 188 -6.22 13.93 -2.37
N HIS A 189 -6.00 13.00 -1.47
CA HIS A 189 -7.01 12.04 -1.04
C HIS A 189 -6.87 11.68 0.43
N ARG A 190 -7.89 11.06 0.95
CA ARG A 190 -7.89 10.36 2.24
C ARG A 190 -8.65 9.03 2.11
N ILE A 191 -8.38 8.13 3.01
CA ILE A 191 -9.10 6.87 3.09
C ILE A 191 -10.19 7.00 4.16
N GLY A 192 -11.41 6.53 3.86
CA GLY A 192 -12.54 6.49 4.77
C GLY A 192 -13.12 5.08 4.92
N GLY A 193 -14.22 4.98 5.69
CA GLY A 193 -14.85 3.69 5.99
C GLY A 193 -14.14 2.91 7.09
N PHE A 194 -13.66 3.59 8.13
CA PHE A 194 -12.90 3.00 9.25
C PHE A 194 -13.68 2.86 10.55
N GLU A 195 -14.97 2.91 10.52
CA GLU A 195 -15.80 2.65 11.70
C GLU A 195 -15.80 1.14 12.00
N LEU A 196 -14.62 0.58 12.27
CA LEU A 196 -14.47 -0.83 12.59
C LEU A 196 -14.95 -1.11 14.00
N LYS A 197 -15.89 -2.02 14.14
CA LYS A 197 -16.39 -2.55 15.41
C LYS A 197 -15.59 -3.79 15.80
N GLU A 198 -15.78 -4.26 17.02
CA GLU A 198 -15.17 -5.52 17.46
C GLU A 198 -15.53 -6.66 16.51
N GLY A 199 -14.50 -7.35 16.02
CA GLY A 199 -14.62 -8.43 15.03
C GLY A 199 -14.59 -7.99 13.56
N ASP A 200 -14.60 -6.67 13.30
CA ASP A 200 -14.42 -6.13 11.96
C ASP A 200 -12.95 -6.18 11.53
N SER A 201 -12.73 -6.28 10.23
CA SER A 201 -11.39 -6.29 9.65
C SER A 201 -11.40 -5.73 8.24
N ARG A 202 -10.24 -5.23 7.82
CA ARG A 202 -9.99 -4.80 6.47
C ARG A 202 -8.58 -5.18 6.06
N ILE A 203 -8.44 -5.75 4.88
CA ILE A 203 -7.16 -6.03 4.24
C ILE A 203 -7.17 -5.39 2.86
N THR A 204 -6.14 -4.60 2.57
CA THR A 204 -5.87 -4.09 1.22
C THR A 204 -4.48 -4.49 0.78
N PHE A 205 -4.35 -4.90 -0.49
CA PHE A 205 -3.06 -4.99 -1.18
C PHE A 205 -2.84 -3.67 -1.91
N GLN A 206 -1.67 -3.05 -1.75
CA GLN A 206 -1.41 -1.73 -2.31
C GLN A 206 0.07 -1.48 -2.55
N GLY A 207 0.32 -0.45 -3.34
CA GLY A 207 1.65 0.04 -3.67
C GLY A 207 1.58 1.21 -4.64
N HIS A 208 2.74 1.54 -5.17
CA HIS A 208 2.92 2.62 -6.12
C HIS A 208 3.70 2.11 -7.33
N TYR A 209 3.68 2.88 -8.41
CA TYR A 209 4.63 2.71 -9.50
C TYR A 209 4.99 4.06 -10.11
N TYR A 210 6.18 4.13 -10.66
CA TYR A 210 6.63 5.28 -11.42
C TYR A 210 7.25 4.83 -12.74
N TYR A 211 7.24 5.72 -13.74
CA TYR A 211 7.97 5.50 -14.98
C TYR A 211 9.42 5.93 -14.83
N ASP A 212 10.34 4.99 -15.01
CA ASP A 212 11.77 5.24 -15.08
C ASP A 212 12.16 5.54 -16.52
N SER A 213 12.66 6.74 -16.77
CA SER A 213 13.08 7.19 -18.10
C SER A 213 14.40 6.58 -18.57
N GLU A 214 15.23 6.08 -17.67
CA GLU A 214 16.52 5.49 -17.99
C GLU A 214 16.35 4.06 -18.50
N THR A 215 15.61 3.24 -17.76
CA THR A 215 15.30 1.86 -18.15
C THR A 215 14.11 1.74 -19.11
N LYS A 216 13.29 2.79 -19.21
CA LYS A 216 12.01 2.85 -19.95
C LYS A 216 10.99 1.84 -19.47
N THR A 217 11.01 1.53 -18.18
CA THR A 217 10.10 0.59 -17.54
C THR A 217 9.29 1.29 -16.43
N ASN A 218 8.18 0.69 -16.02
CA ASN A 218 7.51 1.07 -14.79
C ASN A 218 8.13 0.29 -13.63
N LYS A 219 8.44 0.98 -12.54
CA LYS A 219 9.02 0.41 -11.32
C LYS A 219 7.96 0.39 -10.21
N LEU A 220 7.61 -0.81 -9.74
CA LEU A 220 6.61 -1.01 -8.67
C LEU A 220 7.29 -1.06 -7.31
N PHE A 221 6.72 -0.34 -6.34
CA PHE A 221 7.23 -0.22 -4.97
C PHE A 221 6.10 0.08 -3.98
N PHE A 222 6.47 0.17 -2.70
CA PHE A 222 5.58 0.64 -1.63
C PHE A 222 6.15 1.88 -0.95
#